data_5f571f9ca33b84257eb722b0c36d3511
#
_entry.id   5f571f9ca33b84257eb722b0c36d3511
#
_cell.length_a   1.000
_cell.length_b   1.000
_cell.length_c   1.000
_cell.angle_alpha   90.00
_cell.angle_beta   90.00
_cell.angle_gamma   90.00
#
_symmetry.space_group_name_H-M   'P 1'
#
loop_
_entity.id
_entity.type
_entity.pdbx_description
1 polymer ?
#
loop_
_entity_poly.entity_id
_entity_poly.type
_entity_poly.pdbx_seq_one_letter_code
_entity_poly.pdbx_strand_id
1 'polypeptide(L)'
;MWNNKGGVGKSTITFHVASVYAEKNPDRDVIVIDMCPQANVSMMLMGGGKDAEAKIQALINENTPKTVVGYITDSITQSKPLALSNYITRLCDINENLTNNIYLLSGDGNLELIAPLLSERADATPLSATDKPWVDIHTIIQKLTNERINGKPCTYFIDTNPSFSVYTQIAILSGQYLLVPINADDSSIFAITGLFNLIWGSQVLHPVYGKYTFSSKVNLFGIERPKIALLLGNRFTQKVGAAHAFKALSGEAVKKMYEAYIQNPERFLSKEKAINDQHDFEREFSVELRDFNSAGVVAANQGIPLSKMDKHDYKVYGKQIQVSKDQRELCKTAIEHLVSLL
;
A
#
# COMPACT_ATOMS: atom_id res chain seq x y z
N MET A 1 -0.70 -2.23 0.09
CA MET A 1 -1.92 -1.75 -0.62
C MET A 1 -1.62 -1.63 -2.11
N TRP A 2 -2.38 -2.28 -2.99
CA TRP A 2 -2.10 -2.26 -4.43
C TRP A 2 -3.35 -2.40 -5.30
N ASN A 3 -3.34 -1.69 -6.42
CA ASN A 3 -4.18 -1.86 -7.59
C ASN A 3 -3.40 -1.28 -8.79
N ASN A 4 -3.48 -1.93 -9.93
CA ASN A 4 -2.82 -1.51 -11.17
C ASN A 4 -3.42 -0.23 -11.79
N LYS A 5 -4.44 0.35 -11.16
CA LYS A 5 -5.03 1.63 -11.56
C LYS A 5 -4.43 2.78 -10.76
N GLY A 6 -4.04 3.85 -11.46
CA GLY A 6 -3.62 5.12 -10.84
C GLY A 6 -4.79 5.92 -10.26
N GLY A 7 -4.51 6.77 -9.27
CA GLY A 7 -5.51 7.71 -8.73
C GLY A 7 -6.63 7.09 -7.89
N VAL A 8 -6.50 5.84 -7.47
CA VAL A 8 -7.49 5.16 -6.59
C VAL A 8 -7.27 5.45 -5.10
N GLY A 9 -6.39 6.39 -4.75
CA GLY A 9 -6.20 6.85 -3.37
C GLY A 9 -5.27 5.99 -2.52
N LYS A 10 -4.45 5.10 -3.07
CA LYS A 10 -3.54 4.21 -2.33
C LYS A 10 -2.79 4.92 -1.21
N SER A 11 -1.96 5.90 -1.56
CA SER A 11 -1.11 6.60 -0.59
C SER A 11 -1.90 7.39 0.46
N THR A 12 -3.01 8.03 0.08
CA THR A 12 -3.88 8.75 1.02
C THR A 12 -4.54 7.80 2.01
N ILE A 13 -5.04 6.66 1.53
CA ILE A 13 -5.64 5.63 2.39
C ILE A 13 -4.55 5.05 3.30
N THR A 14 -3.37 4.71 2.78
CA THR A 14 -2.23 4.20 3.57
C THR A 14 -1.85 5.17 4.69
N PHE A 15 -1.74 6.47 4.39
CA PHE A 15 -1.45 7.51 5.38
C PHE A 15 -2.45 7.50 6.54
N HIS A 16 -3.75 7.56 6.24
CA HIS A 16 -4.78 7.61 7.28
C HIS A 16 -4.91 6.30 8.05
N VAL A 17 -4.87 5.17 7.36
CA VAL A 17 -4.97 3.84 7.98
C VAL A 17 -3.79 3.57 8.91
N ALA A 18 -2.56 3.82 8.47
CA ALA A 18 -1.37 3.61 9.29
C ALA A 18 -1.36 4.51 10.52
N SER A 19 -1.77 5.79 10.37
CA SER A 19 -1.86 6.75 11.47
C SER A 19 -2.88 6.31 12.52
N VAL A 20 -4.11 5.97 12.10
CA VAL A 20 -5.18 5.53 13.03
C VAL A 20 -4.86 4.17 13.62
N TYR A 21 -4.26 3.26 12.86
CA TYR A 21 -3.83 1.95 13.37
C TYR A 21 -2.77 2.12 14.47
N ALA A 22 -1.79 3.00 14.28
CA ALA A 22 -0.78 3.29 15.29
C ALA A 22 -1.39 3.90 16.57
N GLU A 23 -2.38 4.80 16.45
CA GLU A 23 -3.11 5.36 17.58
C GLU A 23 -3.85 4.28 18.40
N LYS A 24 -4.46 3.31 17.73
CA LYS A 24 -5.26 2.25 18.36
C LYS A 24 -4.40 1.09 18.90
N ASN A 25 -3.15 0.95 18.47
CA ASN A 25 -2.25 -0.14 18.84
C ASN A 25 -0.92 0.39 19.41
N PRO A 26 -0.91 1.03 20.59
CA PRO A 26 0.29 1.64 21.16
C PRO A 26 1.34 0.62 21.64
N ASP A 27 0.96 -0.64 21.78
CA ASP A 27 1.80 -1.78 22.14
C ASP A 27 2.59 -2.36 20.95
N ARG A 28 2.33 -1.90 19.72
CA ARG A 28 2.97 -2.34 18.50
C ARG A 28 3.73 -1.20 17.83
N ASP A 29 4.81 -1.51 17.15
CA ASP A 29 5.46 -0.56 16.24
C ASP A 29 4.83 -0.68 14.84
N VAL A 30 4.51 0.45 14.24
CA VAL A 30 3.90 0.54 12.91
C VAL A 30 4.93 1.09 11.94
N ILE A 31 5.26 0.34 10.91
CA ILE A 31 6.24 0.74 9.91
C ILE A 31 5.54 0.93 8.56
N VAL A 32 5.62 2.13 8.02
CA VAL A 32 5.17 2.40 6.65
C VAL A 32 6.37 2.26 5.71
N ILE A 33 6.22 1.43 4.69
CA ILE A 33 7.21 1.23 3.62
C ILE A 33 6.63 1.83 2.35
N ASP A 34 7.28 2.85 1.81
CA ASP A 34 6.83 3.52 0.59
C ASP A 34 7.60 2.99 -0.63
N MET A 35 6.99 2.04 -1.33
CA MET A 35 7.51 1.45 -2.57
C MET A 35 7.05 2.20 -3.82
N CYS A 36 6.72 3.49 -3.67
CA CYS A 36 6.34 4.35 -4.78
C CYS A 36 7.45 5.37 -5.07
N PRO A 37 7.97 5.45 -6.30
CA PRO A 37 9.01 6.44 -6.66
C PRO A 37 8.61 7.89 -6.41
N GLN A 38 7.30 8.18 -6.44
CA GLN A 38 6.78 9.53 -6.17
C GLN A 38 6.74 9.88 -4.67
N ALA A 39 7.01 8.94 -3.77
CA ALA A 39 7.07 9.12 -2.32
C ALA A 39 5.85 9.84 -1.71
N ASN A 40 4.64 9.60 -2.26
CA ASN A 40 3.45 10.34 -1.87
C ASN A 40 3.03 10.11 -0.40
N VAL A 41 3.08 8.87 0.09
CA VAL A 41 2.78 8.59 1.50
C VAL A 41 3.88 9.12 2.40
N SER A 42 5.15 9.04 1.97
CA SER A 42 6.29 9.62 2.67
C SER A 42 6.12 11.13 2.85
N MET A 43 5.74 11.84 1.78
CA MET A 43 5.47 13.29 1.84
C MET A 43 4.43 13.62 2.91
N MET A 44 3.30 12.92 2.95
CA MET A 44 2.25 13.13 3.96
C MET A 44 2.74 12.83 5.37
N LEU A 45 3.43 11.72 5.58
CA LEU A 45 3.96 11.32 6.88
C LEU A 45 5.03 12.28 7.42
N MET A 46 5.86 12.86 6.54
CA MET A 46 6.90 13.83 6.88
C MET A 46 6.39 15.26 7.14
N GLY A 47 5.07 15.46 7.18
CA GLY A 47 4.43 16.73 7.48
C GLY A 47 3.89 17.49 6.28
N GLY A 48 4.00 16.93 5.07
CA GLY A 48 3.43 17.49 3.83
C GLY A 48 4.17 18.72 3.27
N GLY A 49 3.75 19.14 2.09
CA GLY A 49 4.24 20.34 1.46
C GLY A 49 5.74 20.31 1.07
N LYS A 50 6.31 21.48 0.83
CA LYS A 50 7.72 21.63 0.41
C LYS A 50 8.72 21.22 1.48
N ASP A 51 8.36 21.40 2.75
CA ASP A 51 9.24 21.02 3.86
C ASP A 51 9.45 19.51 3.95
N ALA A 52 8.40 18.72 3.64
CA ALA A 52 8.51 17.28 3.57
C ALA A 52 9.43 16.82 2.43
N GLU A 53 9.37 17.48 1.28
CA GLU A 53 10.28 17.20 0.15
C GLU A 53 11.75 17.42 0.56
N ALA A 54 12.05 18.54 1.22
CA ALA A 54 13.40 18.83 1.72
C ALA A 54 13.88 17.79 2.75
N LYS A 55 12.99 17.34 3.66
CA LYS A 55 13.30 16.29 4.64
C LYS A 55 13.58 14.95 3.96
N ILE A 56 12.79 14.55 2.96
CA ILE A 56 13.04 13.30 2.19
C ILE A 56 14.37 13.40 1.46
N GLN A 57 14.66 14.54 0.84
CA GLN A 57 15.97 14.75 0.19
C GLN A 57 17.14 14.64 1.16
N ALA A 58 16.96 15.09 2.42
CA ALA A 58 17.97 14.92 3.45
C ALA A 58 18.19 13.44 3.79
N LEU A 59 17.13 12.63 3.90
CA LEU A 59 17.24 11.18 4.14
C LEU A 59 17.97 10.44 3.01
N ILE A 60 17.75 10.86 1.75
CA ILE A 60 18.42 10.30 0.55
C ILE A 60 19.94 10.58 0.63
N ASN A 61 20.31 11.75 1.14
CA ASN A 61 21.70 12.22 1.16
C ASN A 61 22.48 11.78 2.44
N GLU A 62 21.88 11.03 3.35
CA GLU A 62 22.60 10.46 4.49
C GLU A 62 23.67 9.45 4.03
N ASN A 63 24.72 9.25 4.83
CA ASN A 63 25.76 8.24 4.54
C ASN A 63 25.17 6.83 4.42
N THR A 64 24.16 6.51 5.23
CA THR A 64 23.27 5.35 5.05
C THR A 64 21.89 5.91 4.71
N PRO A 65 21.50 5.96 3.43
CA PRO A 65 20.22 6.54 3.05
C PRO A 65 19.04 5.84 3.73
N LYS A 66 18.23 6.61 4.45
CA LYS A 66 17.05 6.09 5.17
C LYS A 66 15.85 6.00 4.23
N THR A 67 16.02 5.25 3.16
CA THR A 67 15.03 5.08 2.09
C THR A 67 14.95 3.62 1.64
N VAL A 68 13.89 3.27 0.92
CA VAL A 68 13.77 1.95 0.31
C VAL A 68 14.92 1.64 -0.64
N VAL A 69 15.44 2.67 -1.35
CA VAL A 69 16.58 2.51 -2.27
C VAL A 69 17.86 2.24 -1.47
N GLY A 70 18.10 2.94 -0.36
CA GLY A 70 19.23 2.68 0.52
C GLY A 70 19.25 1.25 1.03
N TYR A 71 18.13 0.78 1.58
CA TYR A 71 18.01 -0.59 2.06
C TYR A 71 18.18 -1.64 0.95
N ILE A 72 17.53 -1.46 -0.20
CA ILE A 72 17.64 -2.39 -1.34
C ILE A 72 19.08 -2.42 -1.86
N THR A 73 19.73 -1.27 -2.03
CA THR A 73 21.12 -1.17 -2.52
C THR A 73 22.08 -1.90 -1.59
N ASP A 74 21.97 -1.67 -0.29
CA ASP A 74 22.80 -2.38 0.69
C ASP A 74 22.53 -3.89 0.70
N SER A 75 21.27 -4.29 0.53
CA SER A 75 20.89 -5.72 0.46
C SER A 75 21.47 -6.46 -0.76
N ILE A 76 21.73 -5.76 -1.87
CA ILE A 76 22.32 -6.38 -3.08
C ILE A 76 23.83 -6.20 -3.19
N THR A 77 24.44 -5.28 -2.45
CA THR A 77 25.88 -4.99 -2.52
C THR A 77 26.65 -5.51 -1.32
N GLN A 78 26.01 -5.68 -0.18
CA GLN A 78 26.63 -6.16 1.04
C GLN A 78 26.24 -7.61 1.33
N SER A 79 27.15 -8.36 1.97
CA SER A 79 26.86 -9.73 2.41
C SER A 79 25.72 -9.80 3.44
N LYS A 80 25.53 -8.73 4.22
CA LYS A 80 24.45 -8.56 5.19
C LYS A 80 24.16 -7.06 5.34
N PRO A 81 22.93 -6.60 5.05
CA PRO A 81 22.53 -5.22 5.31
C PRO A 81 22.54 -4.94 6.81
N LEU A 82 22.56 -3.65 7.17
CA LEU A 82 22.40 -3.21 8.56
C LEU A 82 21.00 -3.56 9.08
N ALA A 83 20.80 -3.48 10.39
CA ALA A 83 19.48 -3.66 11.00
C ALA A 83 18.47 -2.62 10.49
N LEU A 84 17.19 -2.97 10.44
CA LEU A 84 16.09 -2.12 9.97
C LEU A 84 16.12 -0.71 10.59
N SER A 85 16.48 -0.59 11.88
CA SER A 85 16.56 0.68 12.60
C SER A 85 17.49 1.72 11.96
N ASN A 86 18.44 1.29 11.12
CA ASN A 86 19.36 2.20 10.41
C ASN A 86 18.73 2.86 9.18
N TYR A 87 17.64 2.29 8.65
CA TYR A 87 17.00 2.74 7.42
C TYR A 87 15.67 3.44 7.64
N ILE A 88 15.10 3.36 8.84
CA ILE A 88 13.80 3.95 9.15
C ILE A 88 13.93 5.25 9.93
N THR A 89 12.90 6.09 9.78
CA THR A 89 12.77 7.37 10.49
C THR A 89 11.59 7.31 11.44
N ARG A 90 11.77 7.70 12.69
CA ARG A 90 10.69 7.84 13.66
C ARG A 90 9.90 9.10 13.36
N LEU A 91 8.61 8.96 13.13
CA LEU A 91 7.81 10.04 12.54
C LEU A 91 7.37 11.11 13.56
N CYS A 92 7.14 10.77 14.83
CA CYS A 92 6.77 11.77 15.84
C CYS A 92 7.84 12.85 16.09
N ASP A 93 9.10 12.57 15.74
CA ASP A 93 10.19 13.53 15.84
C ASP A 93 10.16 14.60 14.73
N ILE A 94 9.32 14.38 13.71
CA ILE A 94 9.23 15.21 12.49
C ILE A 94 7.83 15.78 12.29
N ASN A 95 6.80 15.03 12.64
CA ASN A 95 5.40 15.37 12.49
C ASN A 95 4.66 15.13 13.81
N GLU A 96 4.41 16.20 14.55
CA GLU A 96 3.74 16.18 15.88
C GLU A 96 2.31 15.60 15.87
N ASN A 97 1.70 15.49 14.68
CA ASN A 97 0.38 14.89 14.53
C ASN A 97 0.39 13.35 14.60
N LEU A 98 1.56 12.74 14.61
CA LEU A 98 1.72 11.29 14.61
C LEU A 98 2.16 10.76 15.98
N THR A 99 1.79 9.51 16.27
CA THR A 99 2.12 8.83 17.53
C THR A 99 3.59 8.38 17.57
N ASN A 100 4.08 8.04 18.76
CA ASN A 100 5.49 7.69 18.98
C ASN A 100 5.90 6.29 18.47
N ASN A 101 4.94 5.48 18.05
CA ASN A 101 5.12 4.10 17.59
C ASN A 101 5.00 3.95 16.06
N ILE A 102 5.03 5.06 15.30
CA ILE A 102 4.99 5.01 13.83
C ILE A 102 6.34 5.42 13.22
N TYR A 103 6.78 4.64 12.25
CA TYR A 103 8.06 4.77 11.56
C TYR A 103 7.88 4.73 10.05
N LEU A 104 8.83 5.28 9.31
CA LEU A 104 8.84 5.33 7.86
C LEU A 104 10.15 4.76 7.30
N LEU A 105 10.05 3.82 6.38
CA LEU A 105 11.05 3.55 5.37
C LEU A 105 10.66 4.37 4.13
N SER A 106 11.35 5.48 3.92
CA SER A 106 10.93 6.52 2.96
C SER A 106 10.98 6.03 1.52
N GLY A 107 10.00 6.47 0.73
CA GLY A 107 10.08 6.39 -0.73
C GLY A 107 11.25 7.24 -1.26
N ASP A 108 11.71 6.87 -2.45
CA ASP A 108 12.86 7.50 -3.09
C ASP A 108 12.68 7.49 -4.62
N GLY A 109 12.81 8.65 -5.26
CA GLY A 109 12.71 8.78 -6.71
C GLY A 109 13.72 7.91 -7.48
N ASN A 110 14.86 7.60 -6.86
CA ASN A 110 15.85 6.71 -7.44
C ASN A 110 15.38 5.26 -7.59
N LEU A 111 14.22 4.90 -7.02
CA LEU A 111 13.63 3.56 -7.18
C LEU A 111 13.37 3.21 -8.65
N GLU A 112 12.98 4.21 -9.49
CA GLU A 112 12.88 4.05 -10.94
C GLU A 112 14.26 3.80 -11.58
N LEU A 113 15.30 4.47 -11.07
CA LEU A 113 16.65 4.37 -11.63
C LEU A 113 17.30 3.01 -11.34
N ILE A 114 16.99 2.39 -10.18
CA ILE A 114 17.53 1.06 -9.85
C ILE A 114 16.68 -0.09 -10.41
N ALA A 115 15.47 0.16 -10.92
CA ALA A 115 14.57 -0.87 -11.42
C ALA A 115 15.22 -1.74 -12.55
N PRO A 116 15.94 -1.19 -13.53
CA PRO A 116 16.67 -2.00 -14.52
C PRO A 116 17.72 -2.92 -13.88
N LEU A 117 18.49 -2.41 -12.89
CA LEU A 117 19.47 -3.21 -12.15
C LEU A 117 18.81 -4.38 -11.41
N LEU A 118 17.67 -4.12 -10.73
CA LEU A 118 16.92 -5.18 -10.03
C LEU A 118 16.42 -6.26 -10.99
N SER A 119 15.91 -5.85 -12.16
CA SER A 119 15.43 -6.78 -13.18
C SER A 119 16.58 -7.63 -13.74
N GLU A 120 17.71 -7.03 -14.08
CA GLU A 120 18.89 -7.73 -14.55
C GLU A 120 19.42 -8.74 -13.51
N ARG A 121 19.49 -8.33 -12.24
CA ARG A 121 19.90 -9.21 -11.14
C ARG A 121 18.92 -10.36 -10.92
N ALA A 122 17.63 -10.11 -11.00
CA ALA A 122 16.60 -11.14 -10.87
C ALA A 122 16.65 -12.18 -12.00
N ASP A 123 17.03 -11.77 -13.21
CA ASP A 123 17.12 -12.64 -14.38
C ASP A 123 18.54 -13.23 -14.59
N ALA A 124 19.48 -12.95 -13.66
CA ALA A 124 20.83 -13.51 -13.74
C ALA A 124 20.80 -15.05 -13.74
N THR A 125 21.74 -15.66 -14.48
CA THR A 125 21.89 -17.12 -14.52
C THR A 125 22.39 -17.61 -13.16
N PRO A 126 21.70 -18.58 -12.51
CA PRO A 126 22.18 -19.17 -11.27
C PRO A 126 23.58 -19.78 -11.43
N LEU A 127 24.48 -19.50 -10.50
CA LEU A 127 25.84 -20.03 -10.48
C LEU A 127 25.94 -21.40 -9.79
N SER A 128 24.90 -21.77 -9.03
CA SER A 128 24.82 -23.06 -8.34
C SER A 128 23.34 -23.46 -8.14
N ALA A 129 23.11 -24.70 -7.72
CA ALA A 129 21.75 -25.20 -7.41
C ALA A 129 21.06 -24.46 -6.25
N THR A 130 21.82 -23.82 -5.38
CA THR A 130 21.31 -23.03 -4.22
C THR A 130 21.15 -21.56 -4.56
N ASP A 131 21.71 -21.09 -5.65
CA ASP A 131 21.63 -19.71 -6.10
C ASP A 131 20.25 -19.45 -6.76
N LYS A 132 19.51 -18.51 -6.23
CA LYS A 132 18.15 -18.17 -6.68
C LYS A 132 17.99 -16.64 -6.85
N PRO A 133 18.65 -16.04 -7.86
CA PRO A 133 18.69 -14.59 -8.03
C PRO A 133 17.31 -13.95 -8.05
N TRP A 134 16.35 -14.57 -8.73
CA TRP A 134 14.95 -14.07 -8.76
C TRP A 134 14.32 -14.02 -7.38
N VAL A 135 14.49 -15.06 -6.59
CA VAL A 135 13.96 -15.13 -5.20
C VAL A 135 14.64 -14.08 -4.34
N ASP A 136 15.96 -13.97 -4.42
CA ASP A 136 16.75 -13.05 -3.61
C ASP A 136 16.32 -11.58 -3.82
N ILE A 137 16.08 -11.19 -5.07
CA ILE A 137 15.60 -9.85 -5.40
C ILE A 137 14.14 -9.66 -4.95
N HIS A 138 13.26 -10.59 -5.27
CA HIS A 138 11.83 -10.41 -4.99
C HIS A 138 11.45 -10.58 -3.52
N THR A 139 12.33 -11.09 -2.67
CA THR A 139 12.11 -11.23 -1.23
C THR A 139 12.92 -10.25 -0.38
N ILE A 140 13.59 -9.25 -0.97
CA ILE A 140 14.40 -8.27 -0.22
C ILE A 140 13.58 -7.60 0.89
N ILE A 141 12.44 -7.01 0.56
CA ILE A 141 11.59 -6.31 1.54
C ILE A 141 10.87 -7.32 2.45
N GLN A 142 10.55 -8.53 1.98
CA GLN A 142 10.00 -9.58 2.83
C GLN A 142 10.94 -9.97 3.97
N LYS A 143 12.26 -10.03 3.70
CA LYS A 143 13.26 -10.28 4.74
C LYS A 143 13.23 -9.20 5.82
N LEU A 144 13.08 -7.93 5.42
CA LEU A 144 12.95 -6.79 6.33
C LEU A 144 11.67 -6.87 7.19
N THR A 145 10.53 -7.28 6.62
CA THR A 145 9.27 -7.37 7.38
C THR A 145 9.24 -8.45 8.45
N ASN A 146 10.27 -9.28 8.53
CA ASN A 146 10.47 -10.23 9.62
C ASN A 146 11.26 -9.64 10.82
N GLU A 147 11.82 -8.44 10.68
CA GLU A 147 12.57 -7.79 11.75
C GLU A 147 11.63 -7.13 12.78
N ARG A 148 12.14 -6.93 13.98
CA ARG A 148 11.46 -6.19 15.07
C ARG A 148 12.28 -4.98 15.45
N ILE A 149 11.58 -3.88 15.76
CA ILE A 149 12.17 -2.70 16.34
C ILE A 149 11.85 -2.72 17.83
N ASN A 150 12.81 -2.34 18.67
CA ASN A 150 12.62 -2.22 20.13
C ASN A 150 12.01 -3.47 20.83
N GLY A 151 12.09 -4.64 20.21
CA GLY A 151 11.53 -5.88 20.75
C GLY A 151 10.00 -5.99 20.71
N LYS A 152 9.29 -4.97 20.23
CA LYS A 152 7.83 -4.99 20.09
C LYS A 152 7.37 -5.73 18.82
N PRO A 153 6.15 -6.25 18.79
CA PRO A 153 5.52 -6.70 17.55
C PRO A 153 5.42 -5.55 16.55
N CYS A 154 5.68 -5.83 15.28
CA CYS A 154 5.59 -4.85 14.21
C CYS A 154 4.40 -5.14 13.29
N THR A 155 3.77 -4.07 12.78
CA THR A 155 2.82 -4.12 11.67
C THR A 155 3.36 -3.27 10.54
N TYR A 156 3.41 -3.82 9.34
CA TYR A 156 3.96 -3.18 8.16
C TYR A 156 2.86 -2.78 7.19
N PHE A 157 2.80 -1.50 6.82
CA PHE A 157 1.95 -0.99 5.75
C PHE A 157 2.82 -0.65 4.54
N ILE A 158 2.61 -1.36 3.43
CA ILE A 158 3.40 -1.16 2.21
C ILE A 158 2.55 -0.41 1.20
N ASP A 159 2.94 0.83 0.90
CA ASP A 159 2.36 1.62 -0.20
C ASP A 159 3.05 1.31 -1.52
N THR A 160 2.31 1.35 -2.63
CA THR A 160 2.82 0.89 -3.91
C THR A 160 2.44 1.79 -5.06
N ASN A 161 3.24 1.73 -6.12
CA ASN A 161 2.94 2.30 -7.43
C ASN A 161 1.81 1.50 -8.15
N PRO A 162 1.00 2.10 -9.01
CA PRO A 162 0.04 1.38 -9.85
C PRO A 162 0.70 0.48 -10.89
N SER A 163 1.90 0.79 -11.40
CA SER A 163 2.60 -0.06 -12.37
C SER A 163 2.96 -1.42 -11.75
N PHE A 164 3.05 -2.45 -12.57
CA PHE A 164 3.49 -3.78 -12.14
C PHE A 164 5.01 -3.97 -12.39
N SER A 165 5.80 -2.97 -12.01
CA SER A 165 7.26 -2.97 -12.10
C SER A 165 7.90 -3.94 -11.09
N VAL A 166 9.20 -4.20 -11.22
CA VAL A 166 9.95 -5.09 -10.33
C VAL A 166 9.81 -4.71 -8.86
N TYR A 167 9.88 -3.42 -8.52
CA TYR A 167 9.73 -2.96 -7.14
C TYR A 167 8.30 -3.12 -6.62
N THR A 168 7.27 -3.05 -7.48
CA THR A 168 5.88 -3.36 -7.10
C THR A 168 5.70 -4.87 -6.88
N GLN A 169 6.34 -5.71 -7.68
CA GLN A 169 6.35 -7.17 -7.49
C GLN A 169 7.01 -7.53 -6.16
N ILE A 170 8.14 -6.89 -5.81
CA ILE A 170 8.81 -7.01 -4.51
C ILE A 170 7.85 -6.62 -3.39
N ALA A 171 7.17 -5.47 -3.49
CA ALA A 171 6.22 -5.00 -2.49
C ALA A 171 5.05 -5.97 -2.28
N ILE A 172 4.49 -6.52 -3.36
CA ILE A 172 3.37 -7.47 -3.30
C ILE A 172 3.78 -8.75 -2.58
N LEU A 173 4.96 -9.32 -2.89
CA LEU A 173 5.44 -10.54 -2.23
C LEU A 173 5.87 -10.33 -0.77
N SER A 174 6.06 -9.08 -0.35
CA SER A 174 6.41 -8.76 1.03
C SER A 174 5.21 -8.62 1.96
N GLY A 175 3.99 -8.52 1.41
CA GLY A 175 2.76 -8.42 2.18
C GLY A 175 2.10 -9.79 2.39
N GLN A 176 1.57 -10.02 3.59
CA GLN A 176 0.70 -11.17 3.88
C GLN A 176 -0.73 -10.93 3.38
N TYR A 177 -1.18 -9.69 3.41
CA TYR A 177 -2.54 -9.28 3.06
C TYR A 177 -2.53 -8.17 2.02
N LEU A 178 -3.50 -8.24 1.10
CA LEU A 178 -3.68 -7.25 0.05
C LEU A 178 -4.98 -6.47 0.28
N LEU A 179 -4.85 -5.16 0.46
CA LEU A 179 -5.95 -4.21 0.40
C LEU A 179 -6.05 -3.66 -1.02
N VAL A 180 -7.22 -3.78 -1.63
CA VAL A 180 -7.45 -3.43 -3.04
C VAL A 180 -8.35 -2.19 -3.13
N PRO A 181 -7.81 -0.98 -3.24
CA PRO A 181 -8.62 0.21 -3.44
C PRO A 181 -9.14 0.27 -4.88
N ILE A 182 -10.41 0.61 -5.04
CA ILE A 182 -11.09 0.77 -6.33
C ILE A 182 -11.87 2.10 -6.35
N ASN A 183 -12.05 2.64 -7.56
CA ASN A 183 -13.05 3.68 -7.80
C ASN A 183 -14.29 3.04 -8.43
N ALA A 184 -15.44 3.68 -8.30
CA ALA A 184 -16.65 3.24 -9.00
C ALA A 184 -16.65 3.76 -10.44
N ASP A 185 -16.00 3.02 -11.32
CA ASP A 185 -15.99 3.25 -12.76
C ASP A 185 -15.70 1.92 -13.50
N ASP A 186 -16.03 1.87 -14.79
CA ASP A 186 -15.88 0.67 -15.64
C ASP A 186 -14.43 0.16 -15.69
N SER A 187 -13.45 1.07 -15.63
CA SER A 187 -12.03 0.69 -15.67
C SER A 187 -11.57 -0.05 -14.40
N SER A 188 -12.30 0.08 -13.29
CA SER A 188 -12.02 -0.66 -12.06
C SER A 188 -12.37 -2.15 -12.18
N ILE A 189 -13.40 -2.49 -12.93
CA ILE A 189 -13.76 -3.90 -13.22
C ILE A 189 -12.63 -4.55 -14.04
N PHE A 190 -12.14 -3.83 -15.04
CA PHE A 190 -11.00 -4.29 -15.85
C PHE A 190 -9.72 -4.41 -15.00
N ALA A 191 -9.49 -3.47 -14.10
CA ALA A 191 -8.35 -3.49 -13.18
C ALA A 191 -8.39 -4.71 -12.24
N ILE A 192 -9.56 -5.15 -11.76
CA ILE A 192 -9.70 -6.37 -10.95
C ILE A 192 -9.26 -7.60 -11.75
N THR A 193 -9.72 -7.74 -13.01
CA THR A 193 -9.28 -8.85 -13.87
C THR A 193 -7.78 -8.81 -14.09
N GLY A 194 -7.22 -7.63 -14.35
CA GLY A 194 -5.78 -7.40 -14.47
C GLY A 194 -5.01 -7.81 -13.21
N LEU A 195 -5.52 -7.46 -12.02
CA LEU A 195 -4.94 -7.81 -10.75
C LEU A 195 -4.78 -9.34 -10.60
N PHE A 196 -5.85 -10.10 -10.87
CA PHE A 196 -5.79 -11.56 -10.80
C PHE A 196 -4.80 -12.15 -11.80
N ASN A 197 -4.83 -11.68 -13.05
CA ASN A 197 -3.91 -12.14 -14.09
C ASN A 197 -2.44 -11.85 -13.76
N LEU A 198 -2.16 -10.69 -13.19
CA LEU A 198 -0.80 -10.28 -12.83
C LEU A 198 -0.27 -11.09 -11.62
N ILE A 199 -1.06 -11.25 -10.57
CA ILE A 199 -0.59 -11.89 -9.33
C ILE A 199 -0.69 -13.42 -9.40
N TRP A 200 -1.82 -13.96 -9.88
CA TRP A 200 -2.05 -15.42 -9.90
C TRP A 200 -1.92 -16.06 -11.28
N GLY A 201 -1.88 -15.24 -12.33
CA GLY A 201 -1.76 -15.71 -13.71
C GLY A 201 -3.10 -15.99 -14.36
N SER A 202 -3.12 -16.10 -15.69
CA SER A 202 -4.28 -16.55 -16.46
C SER A 202 -4.40 -18.07 -16.41
N GLN A 203 -5.61 -18.61 -16.64
CA GLN A 203 -5.87 -20.06 -16.66
C GLN A 203 -5.08 -20.77 -17.76
N VAL A 204 -4.83 -20.09 -18.88
CA VAL A 204 -4.02 -20.61 -20.00
C VAL A 204 -2.76 -19.80 -20.13
N LEU A 205 -1.61 -20.46 -20.00
CA LEU A 205 -0.31 -19.83 -20.20
C LEU A 205 -0.10 -19.51 -21.68
N HIS A 206 0.32 -18.29 -21.97
CA HIS A 206 0.70 -17.92 -23.33
C HIS A 206 1.94 -18.72 -23.77
N PRO A 207 1.94 -19.35 -24.99
CA PRO A 207 3.00 -20.27 -25.43
C PRO A 207 4.40 -19.62 -25.48
N VAL A 208 4.48 -18.31 -25.75
CA VAL A 208 5.76 -17.60 -25.86
C VAL A 208 6.21 -17.02 -24.52
N TYR A 209 5.40 -16.15 -23.89
CA TYR A 209 5.81 -15.42 -22.69
C TYR A 209 5.29 -16.00 -21.37
N GLY A 210 4.41 -17.00 -21.40
CA GLY A 210 3.77 -17.52 -20.19
C GLY A 210 4.74 -17.94 -19.09
N LYS A 211 5.85 -18.60 -19.46
CA LYS A 211 6.89 -19.03 -18.50
C LYS A 211 7.70 -17.89 -17.87
N TYR A 212 7.66 -16.69 -18.46
CA TYR A 212 8.39 -15.52 -17.95
C TYR A 212 7.54 -14.61 -17.07
N THR A 213 6.24 -14.91 -16.93
CA THR A 213 5.36 -14.09 -16.09
C THR A 213 5.73 -14.20 -14.62
N PHE A 214 5.44 -13.14 -13.87
CA PHE A 214 5.60 -13.11 -12.41
C PHE A 214 4.93 -14.32 -11.74
N SER A 215 3.67 -14.60 -12.10
CA SER A 215 2.93 -15.73 -11.55
C SER A 215 3.60 -17.09 -11.79
N SER A 216 4.18 -17.30 -12.99
CA SER A 216 4.91 -18.53 -13.31
C SER A 216 6.19 -18.66 -12.50
N LYS A 217 6.93 -17.57 -12.30
CA LYS A 217 8.13 -17.54 -11.45
C LYS A 217 7.78 -17.80 -9.98
N VAL A 218 6.73 -17.18 -9.46
CA VAL A 218 6.24 -17.40 -8.08
C VAL A 218 5.86 -18.87 -7.88
N ASN A 219 5.16 -19.51 -8.84
CA ASN A 219 4.83 -20.94 -8.79
C ASN A 219 6.10 -21.81 -8.83
N LEU A 220 7.02 -21.51 -9.75
CA LEU A 220 8.27 -22.26 -9.92
C LEU A 220 9.10 -22.31 -8.62
N PHE A 221 9.15 -21.18 -7.91
CA PHE A 221 9.93 -21.07 -6.68
C PHE A 221 9.13 -21.35 -5.39
N GLY A 222 7.82 -21.62 -5.49
CA GLY A 222 6.96 -21.94 -4.36
C GLY A 222 6.81 -20.78 -3.37
N ILE A 223 6.82 -19.52 -3.85
CA ILE A 223 6.67 -18.34 -2.98
C ILE A 223 5.19 -18.10 -2.69
N GLU A 224 4.88 -17.85 -1.44
CA GLU A 224 3.53 -17.49 -1.02
C GLU A 224 3.14 -16.09 -1.54
N ARG A 225 1.88 -15.98 -1.96
CA ARG A 225 1.27 -14.70 -2.38
C ARG A 225 0.43 -14.11 -1.26
N PRO A 226 0.26 -12.79 -1.23
CA PRO A 226 -0.67 -12.18 -0.29
C PRO A 226 -2.09 -12.66 -0.55
N LYS A 227 -2.90 -12.75 0.52
CA LYS A 227 -4.34 -12.99 0.42
C LYS A 227 -5.09 -11.67 0.34
N ILE A 228 -6.12 -11.61 -0.49
CA ILE A 228 -7.01 -10.43 -0.54
C ILE A 228 -7.76 -10.36 0.78
N ALA A 229 -7.55 -9.27 1.53
CA ALA A 229 -8.20 -9.05 2.81
C ALA A 229 -9.45 -8.18 2.68
N LEU A 230 -9.35 -7.07 1.93
CA LEU A 230 -10.44 -6.11 1.77
C LEU A 230 -10.41 -5.44 0.39
N LEU A 231 -11.59 -5.16 -0.12
CA LEU A 231 -11.87 -4.29 -1.25
C LEU A 231 -12.29 -2.92 -0.71
N LEU A 232 -11.58 -1.88 -1.10
CA LEU A 232 -11.80 -0.53 -0.59
C LEU A 232 -12.42 0.34 -1.68
N GLY A 233 -13.73 0.52 -1.64
CA GLY A 233 -14.41 1.47 -2.51
C GLY A 233 -14.06 2.90 -2.12
N ASN A 234 -13.38 3.65 -2.99
CA ASN A 234 -12.93 5.01 -2.73
C ASN A 234 -13.76 6.04 -3.50
N ARG A 235 -13.83 7.27 -2.98
CA ARG A 235 -14.53 8.43 -3.57
C ARG A 235 -16.05 8.29 -3.66
N PHE A 236 -16.69 7.69 -2.67
CA PHE A 236 -18.15 7.71 -2.59
C PHE A 236 -18.69 9.13 -2.36
N THR A 237 -19.47 9.64 -3.32
CA THR A 237 -20.09 10.97 -3.28
C THR A 237 -21.54 10.90 -2.79
N GLN A 238 -22.00 11.95 -2.10
CA GLN A 238 -23.40 12.06 -1.61
C GLN A 238 -24.36 12.69 -2.63
N LYS A 239 -23.92 13.15 -3.81
CA LYS A 239 -24.82 13.74 -4.81
C LYS A 239 -25.76 12.65 -5.33
N VAL A 240 -27.07 12.79 -5.09
CA VAL A 240 -28.09 11.76 -5.25
C VAL A 240 -28.05 11.04 -6.63
N GLY A 241 -27.94 11.77 -7.73
CA GLY A 241 -27.86 11.15 -9.07
C GLY A 241 -26.52 10.41 -9.32
N ALA A 242 -25.43 10.94 -8.82
CA ALA A 242 -24.11 10.30 -8.90
C ALA A 242 -24.00 9.10 -7.94
N ALA A 243 -24.68 9.13 -6.80
CA ALA A 243 -24.68 8.03 -5.82
C ALA A 243 -25.30 6.74 -6.38
N HIS A 244 -26.35 6.81 -7.19
CA HIS A 244 -26.98 5.63 -7.80
C HIS A 244 -26.07 4.97 -8.85
N ALA A 245 -25.49 5.76 -9.76
CA ALA A 245 -24.52 5.26 -10.74
C ALA A 245 -23.27 4.68 -10.05
N PHE A 246 -22.79 5.36 -9.03
CA PHE A 246 -21.65 4.94 -8.22
C PHE A 246 -21.92 3.60 -7.52
N LYS A 247 -23.11 3.43 -6.93
CA LYS A 247 -23.52 2.18 -6.26
C LYS A 247 -23.65 1.03 -7.25
N ALA A 248 -24.15 1.28 -8.46
CA ALA A 248 -24.23 0.26 -9.50
C ALA A 248 -22.84 -0.22 -9.95
N LEU A 249 -21.90 0.71 -10.20
CA LEU A 249 -20.54 0.39 -10.65
C LEU A 249 -19.70 -0.27 -9.55
N SER A 250 -19.83 0.16 -8.29
CA SER A 250 -19.17 -0.51 -7.16
C SER A 250 -19.74 -1.92 -6.95
N GLY A 251 -21.06 -2.09 -7.14
CA GLY A 251 -21.73 -3.39 -7.08
C GLY A 251 -21.19 -4.38 -8.13
N GLU A 252 -20.92 -3.92 -9.36
CA GLU A 252 -20.29 -4.77 -10.40
C GLU A 252 -18.85 -5.15 -10.04
N ALA A 253 -18.08 -4.24 -9.43
CA ALA A 253 -16.73 -4.54 -8.95
C ALA A 253 -16.76 -5.57 -7.80
N VAL A 254 -17.69 -5.43 -6.84
CA VAL A 254 -17.88 -6.40 -5.75
C VAL A 254 -18.33 -7.76 -6.32
N LYS A 255 -19.26 -7.78 -7.27
CA LYS A 255 -19.69 -9.00 -7.95
C LYS A 255 -18.53 -9.71 -8.64
N LYS A 256 -17.67 -8.96 -9.34
CA LYS A 256 -16.49 -9.53 -10.00
C LYS A 256 -15.51 -10.14 -9.02
N MET A 257 -15.31 -9.51 -7.86
CA MET A 257 -14.48 -10.05 -6.77
C MET A 257 -15.14 -11.28 -6.12
N TYR A 258 -16.46 -11.29 -5.96
CA TYR A 258 -17.19 -12.45 -5.44
C TYR A 258 -17.13 -13.64 -6.41
N GLU A 259 -17.25 -13.42 -7.71
CA GLU A 259 -17.05 -14.48 -8.73
C GLU A 259 -15.63 -15.10 -8.61
N ALA A 260 -14.61 -14.26 -8.40
CA ALA A 260 -13.25 -14.72 -8.19
C ALA A 260 -13.09 -15.46 -6.85
N TYR A 261 -13.79 -15.04 -5.81
CA TYR A 261 -13.82 -15.72 -4.50
C TYR A 261 -14.43 -17.13 -4.62
N ILE A 262 -15.56 -17.28 -5.30
CA ILE A 262 -16.19 -18.60 -5.50
C ILE A 262 -15.24 -19.56 -6.22
N GLN A 263 -14.51 -19.06 -7.22
CA GLN A 263 -13.59 -19.90 -7.99
C GLN A 263 -12.31 -20.25 -7.23
N ASN A 264 -11.82 -19.38 -6.36
CA ASN A 264 -10.52 -19.50 -5.70
C ASN A 264 -10.56 -18.90 -4.29
N PRO A 265 -11.31 -19.47 -3.35
CA PRO A 265 -11.47 -18.90 -2.00
C PRO A 265 -10.14 -18.84 -1.22
N GLU A 266 -9.16 -19.69 -1.55
CA GLU A 266 -7.84 -19.72 -0.94
C GLU A 266 -7.01 -18.45 -1.20
N ARG A 267 -7.37 -17.66 -2.22
CA ARG A 267 -6.73 -16.36 -2.52
C ARG A 267 -7.19 -15.23 -1.62
N PHE A 268 -8.19 -15.50 -0.79
CA PHE A 268 -8.80 -14.52 0.11
C PHE A 268 -8.49 -14.85 1.57
N LEU A 269 -8.55 -13.83 2.41
CA LEU A 269 -8.43 -14.00 3.85
C LEU A 269 -9.61 -14.84 4.36
N SER A 270 -9.32 -15.88 5.14
CA SER A 270 -10.38 -16.66 5.78
C SER A 270 -11.15 -15.80 6.78
N LYS A 271 -12.47 -15.85 6.72
CA LYS A 271 -13.37 -15.13 7.64
C LYS A 271 -13.99 -16.13 8.63
N GLU A 272 -14.33 -15.64 9.81
CA GLU A 272 -15.00 -16.47 10.84
C GLU A 272 -16.41 -16.87 10.40
N LYS A 273 -17.10 -15.99 9.67
CA LYS A 273 -18.45 -16.24 9.15
C LYS A 273 -18.38 -16.87 7.76
N ALA A 274 -19.26 -17.83 7.52
CA ALA A 274 -19.43 -18.42 6.19
C ALA A 274 -19.93 -17.36 5.20
N ILE A 275 -19.40 -17.40 3.98
CA ILE A 275 -19.81 -16.55 2.88
C ILE A 275 -20.71 -17.38 1.96
N ASN A 276 -22.02 -17.16 2.05
CA ASN A 276 -23.02 -17.95 1.34
C ASN A 276 -23.46 -17.30 0.02
N ASP A 277 -23.39 -15.97 -0.03
CA ASP A 277 -23.84 -15.18 -1.19
C ASP A 277 -23.00 -13.90 -1.37
N GLN A 278 -23.33 -13.13 -2.40
CA GLN A 278 -22.62 -11.86 -2.69
C GLN A 278 -22.81 -10.82 -1.57
N HIS A 279 -23.95 -10.83 -0.87
CA HIS A 279 -24.21 -9.88 0.20
C HIS A 279 -23.33 -10.18 1.42
N ASP A 280 -23.18 -11.46 1.79
CA ASP A 280 -22.23 -11.90 2.81
C ASP A 280 -20.80 -11.50 2.45
N PHE A 281 -20.40 -11.70 1.17
CA PHE A 281 -19.09 -11.32 0.67
C PHE A 281 -18.86 -9.81 0.77
N GLU A 282 -19.83 -9.00 0.33
CA GLU A 282 -19.74 -7.55 0.40
C GLU A 282 -19.55 -7.07 1.85
N ARG A 283 -20.34 -7.61 2.79
CA ARG A 283 -20.25 -7.26 4.20
C ARG A 283 -18.88 -7.58 4.82
N GLU A 284 -18.28 -8.72 4.47
CA GLU A 284 -17.05 -9.20 5.09
C GLU A 284 -15.77 -8.74 4.38
N PHE A 285 -15.86 -8.40 3.08
CA PHE A 285 -14.70 -8.07 2.26
C PHE A 285 -14.71 -6.65 1.69
N SER A 286 -15.77 -5.87 1.82
CA SER A 286 -15.86 -4.54 1.23
C SER A 286 -16.01 -3.44 2.27
N VAL A 287 -15.28 -2.34 2.09
CA VAL A 287 -15.38 -1.13 2.90
C VAL A 287 -15.54 0.07 1.98
N GLU A 288 -16.60 0.84 2.19
CA GLU A 288 -16.83 2.10 1.47
C GLU A 288 -16.10 3.26 2.16
N LEU A 289 -15.18 3.89 1.43
CA LEU A 289 -14.50 5.11 1.87
C LEU A 289 -15.12 6.33 1.18
N ARG A 290 -15.41 7.35 1.99
CA ARG A 290 -15.89 8.64 1.48
C ARG A 290 -14.78 9.39 0.78
N ASP A 291 -15.13 10.21 -0.21
CA ASP A 291 -14.16 11.12 -0.84
C ASP A 291 -13.61 12.10 0.23
N PHE A 292 -12.31 12.11 0.39
CA PHE A 292 -11.65 12.96 1.37
C PHE A 292 -11.73 14.46 1.01
N ASN A 293 -11.91 14.79 -0.28
CA ASN A 293 -12.07 16.19 -0.76
C ASN A 293 -11.06 17.16 -0.11
N SER A 294 -11.57 18.23 0.50
CA SER A 294 -10.75 19.25 1.19
C SER A 294 -9.87 18.66 2.29
N ALA A 295 -10.36 17.66 3.03
CA ALA A 295 -9.58 16.99 4.08
C ALA A 295 -8.38 16.25 3.49
N GLY A 296 -8.53 15.64 2.31
CA GLY A 296 -7.42 15.01 1.58
C GLY A 296 -6.35 16.01 1.14
N VAL A 297 -6.77 17.21 0.71
CA VAL A 297 -5.85 18.30 0.38
C VAL A 297 -5.06 18.76 1.62
N VAL A 298 -5.72 18.94 2.76
CA VAL A 298 -5.08 19.30 4.03
C VAL A 298 -4.12 18.20 4.49
N ALA A 299 -4.55 16.94 4.47
CA ALA A 299 -3.71 15.80 4.81
C ALA A 299 -2.41 15.75 3.98
N ALA A 300 -2.53 15.90 2.66
CA ALA A 300 -1.38 15.86 1.75
C ALA A 300 -0.41 17.05 1.94
N ASN A 301 -0.93 18.23 2.32
CA ASN A 301 -0.10 19.44 2.41
C ASN A 301 0.41 19.75 3.81
N GLN A 302 -0.22 19.22 4.86
CA GLN A 302 0.15 19.50 6.26
C GLN A 302 0.47 18.24 7.07
N GLY A 303 0.36 17.07 6.47
CA GLY A 303 0.63 15.80 7.16
C GLY A 303 -0.29 15.56 8.36
N ILE A 304 -1.54 16.09 8.33
CA ILE A 304 -2.49 15.95 9.42
C ILE A 304 -3.43 14.77 9.11
N PRO A 305 -3.41 13.67 9.88
CA PRO A 305 -4.36 12.59 9.70
C PRO A 305 -5.77 13.03 10.10
N LEU A 306 -6.80 12.41 9.51
CA LEU A 306 -8.21 12.72 9.79
C LEU A 306 -8.56 12.68 11.28
N SER A 307 -7.94 11.78 12.05
CA SER A 307 -8.11 11.67 13.50
C SER A 307 -7.67 12.92 14.28
N LYS A 308 -6.75 13.71 13.71
CA LYS A 308 -6.19 14.93 14.31
C LYS A 308 -6.74 16.22 13.70
N MET A 309 -7.58 16.13 12.67
CA MET A 309 -8.21 17.32 12.10
C MET A 309 -9.34 17.81 13.00
N ASP A 310 -9.15 18.94 13.67
CA ASP A 310 -10.10 19.55 14.61
C ASP A 310 -10.67 20.89 14.14
N LYS A 311 -10.01 21.57 13.19
CA LYS A 311 -10.37 22.91 12.69
C LYS A 311 -11.32 22.82 11.50
N HIS A 312 -12.08 23.91 11.28
CA HIS A 312 -12.87 24.11 10.08
C HIS A 312 -12.01 24.66 8.93
N ASP A 313 -11.06 25.53 9.25
CA ASP A 313 -10.25 26.27 8.29
C ASP A 313 -8.77 25.92 8.43
N TYR A 314 -8.15 25.57 7.30
CA TYR A 314 -6.73 25.26 7.18
C TYR A 314 -6.09 26.14 6.12
N LYS A 315 -4.81 26.48 6.29
CA LYS A 315 -4.08 27.34 5.35
C LYS A 315 -3.14 26.50 4.49
N VAL A 316 -3.44 26.35 3.21
CA VAL A 316 -2.61 25.59 2.25
C VAL A 316 -2.09 26.54 1.19
N TYR A 317 -0.77 26.70 1.09
CA TYR A 317 -0.10 27.66 0.20
C TYR A 317 -0.71 29.08 0.25
N GLY A 318 -1.00 29.56 1.47
CA GLY A 318 -1.59 30.89 1.69
C GLY A 318 -3.09 31.01 1.40
N LYS A 319 -3.72 29.97 0.87
CA LYS A 319 -5.17 29.92 0.61
C LYS A 319 -5.88 29.21 1.77
N GLN A 320 -7.04 29.73 2.17
CA GLN A 320 -7.89 29.11 3.16
C GLN A 320 -8.66 27.94 2.54
N ILE A 321 -8.58 26.78 3.15
CA ILE A 321 -9.28 25.57 2.76
C ILE A 321 -10.26 25.21 3.87
N GLN A 322 -11.53 25.15 3.54
CA GLN A 322 -12.59 24.75 4.48
C GLN A 322 -12.78 23.24 4.45
N VAL A 323 -12.79 22.63 5.63
CA VAL A 323 -13.08 21.21 5.83
C VAL A 323 -14.40 21.09 6.60
N SER A 324 -15.45 20.61 5.93
CA SER A 324 -16.74 20.36 6.54
C SER A 324 -16.62 19.36 7.70
N LYS A 325 -17.23 19.69 8.86
CA LYS A 325 -17.23 18.82 10.04
C LYS A 325 -17.89 17.48 9.72
N ASP A 326 -19.07 17.50 9.09
CA ASP A 326 -19.83 16.28 8.80
C ASP A 326 -19.06 15.35 7.86
N GLN A 327 -18.46 15.91 6.80
CA GLN A 327 -17.65 15.12 5.86
C GLN A 327 -16.43 14.54 6.55
N ARG A 328 -15.73 15.31 7.38
CA ARG A 328 -14.58 14.85 8.13
C ARG A 328 -14.95 13.69 9.06
N GLU A 329 -16.03 13.79 9.82
CA GLU A 329 -16.48 12.73 10.71
C GLU A 329 -16.89 11.46 9.95
N LEU A 330 -17.56 11.59 8.79
CA LEU A 330 -17.87 10.45 7.93
C LEU A 330 -16.59 9.75 7.42
N CYS A 331 -15.60 10.51 6.96
CA CYS A 331 -14.33 9.96 6.51
C CYS A 331 -13.56 9.29 7.66
N LYS A 332 -13.53 9.94 8.84
CA LYS A 332 -12.88 9.41 10.04
C LYS A 332 -13.52 8.07 10.46
N THR A 333 -14.85 8.01 10.57
CA THR A 333 -15.58 6.78 10.92
C THR A 333 -15.28 5.65 9.93
N ALA A 334 -15.22 5.95 8.62
CA ALA A 334 -14.91 4.95 7.60
C ALA A 334 -13.47 4.40 7.75
N ILE A 335 -12.49 5.26 8.04
CA ILE A 335 -11.11 4.81 8.30
C ILE A 335 -11.01 4.03 9.62
N GLU A 336 -11.70 4.46 10.69
CA GLU A 336 -11.73 3.74 11.96
C GLU A 336 -12.37 2.35 11.82
N HIS A 337 -13.44 2.25 11.02
CA HIS A 337 -14.05 0.97 10.68
C HIS A 337 -13.07 0.08 9.88
N LEU A 338 -12.42 0.63 8.85
CA LEU A 338 -11.40 -0.10 8.10
C LEU A 338 -10.29 -0.64 9.03
N VAL A 339 -9.79 0.19 9.93
CA VAL A 339 -8.75 -0.21 10.90
C VAL A 339 -9.24 -1.30 11.85
N SER A 340 -10.53 -1.31 12.23
CA SER A 340 -11.09 -2.36 13.10
C SER A 340 -11.20 -3.73 12.43
N LEU A 341 -11.04 -3.82 11.11
CA LEU A 341 -11.05 -5.05 10.33
C LEU A 341 -9.63 -5.59 10.05
N LEU A 342 -8.59 -4.85 10.46
CA LEU A 342 -7.17 -5.21 10.30
C LEU A 342 -6.58 -5.74 11.60
#